data_92f81e1c980abfaf0bf9629ab7389c7a
#
_entry.id   92f81e1c980abfaf0bf9629ab7389c7a
#
_cell.length_a   1.000
_cell.length_b   1.000
_cell.length_c   1.000
_cell.angle_alpha   90.00
_cell.angle_beta   90.00
_cell.angle_gamma   90.00
#
_symmetry.space_group_name_H-M   'P 1'
#
loop_
_entity.id
_entity.type
_entity.pdbx_description
1 polymer ?
#
loop_
_entity_poly.entity_id
_entity_poly.type
_entity_poly.pdbx_seq_one_letter_code
_entity_poly.pdbx_strand_id
1 'polypeptide(L)'
;MAAIIFALIAYFGWAVGAFFETIAARKINSYSLTFWGLLIGAAISSFYLPFAISSISGFTLGLLLLNLLLALFFIGGIFVYYEALKIENRSLTGTIAQAFPAFTVILSILFLGEKLNTIQSLAII
;
A
#
# COMPACT_ATOMS: atom_id res chain seq x y z
N MET A 1 -6.89 -17.25 -13.55
CA MET A 1 -5.66 -16.89 -14.28
C MET A 1 -5.47 -15.37 -14.40
N ALA A 2 -6.49 -14.59 -14.81
CA ALA A 2 -6.35 -13.14 -14.93
C ALA A 2 -5.89 -12.43 -13.64
N ALA A 3 -6.41 -12.82 -12.47
CA ALA A 3 -6.04 -12.23 -11.19
C ALA A 3 -4.54 -12.35 -10.87
N ILE A 4 -3.92 -13.50 -11.22
CA ILE A 4 -2.49 -13.72 -11.00
C ILE A 4 -1.66 -12.79 -11.90
N ILE A 5 -2.08 -12.62 -13.16
CA ILE A 5 -1.39 -11.74 -14.11
C ILE A 5 -1.46 -10.28 -13.61
N PHE A 6 -2.64 -9.83 -13.16
CA PHE A 6 -2.79 -8.49 -12.60
C PHE A 6 -1.97 -8.30 -11.32
N ALA A 7 -1.92 -9.30 -10.45
CA ALA A 7 -1.09 -9.27 -9.25
C ALA A 7 0.41 -9.15 -9.57
N LEU A 8 0.89 -9.90 -10.58
CA LEU A 8 2.28 -9.81 -11.03
C LEU A 8 2.60 -8.42 -11.62
N ILE A 9 1.71 -7.87 -12.46
CA ILE A 9 1.88 -6.52 -13.03
C ILE A 9 1.96 -5.49 -11.90
N ALA A 10 1.06 -5.58 -10.93
CA ALA A 10 1.05 -4.68 -9.77
C ALA A 10 2.35 -4.82 -8.94
N TYR A 11 2.82 -6.05 -8.72
CA TYR A 11 4.07 -6.31 -8.00
C TYR A 11 5.28 -5.69 -8.69
N PHE A 12 5.42 -5.87 -10.02
CA PHE A 12 6.48 -5.24 -10.79
C PHE A 12 6.38 -3.71 -10.77
N GLY A 13 5.18 -3.17 -10.92
CA GLY A 13 4.93 -1.73 -10.83
C GLY A 13 5.37 -1.17 -9.47
N TRP A 14 5.04 -1.86 -8.39
CA TRP A 14 5.46 -1.49 -7.04
C TRP A 14 6.97 -1.57 -6.85
N ALA A 15 7.63 -2.61 -7.35
CA ALA A 15 9.08 -2.75 -7.25
C ALA A 15 9.82 -1.60 -7.96
N VAL A 16 9.37 -1.25 -9.17
CA VAL A 16 9.91 -0.10 -9.93
C VAL A 16 9.62 1.21 -9.18
N GLY A 17 8.39 1.39 -8.68
CA GLY A 17 7.99 2.55 -7.87
C GLY A 17 8.89 2.71 -6.64
N ALA A 18 9.06 1.66 -5.85
CA ALA A 18 9.90 1.67 -4.65
C ALA A 18 11.36 2.04 -4.93
N PHE A 19 11.89 1.65 -6.10
CA PHE A 19 13.23 2.06 -6.52
C PHE A 19 13.32 3.59 -6.70
N PHE A 20 12.38 4.19 -7.43
CA PHE A 20 12.35 5.63 -7.65
C PHE A 20 12.02 6.41 -6.38
N GLU A 21 11.08 5.91 -5.55
CA GLU A 21 10.75 6.49 -4.24
C GLU A 21 11.98 6.57 -3.34
N THR A 22 12.82 5.54 -3.34
CA THR A 22 14.05 5.55 -2.54
C THR A 22 15.04 6.61 -3.00
N ILE A 23 15.15 6.84 -4.30
CA ILE A 23 15.99 7.92 -4.85
C ILE A 23 15.41 9.28 -4.47
N ALA A 24 14.12 9.45 -4.60
CA ALA A 24 13.41 10.69 -4.30
C ALA A 24 13.46 11.01 -2.80
N ALA A 25 13.24 10.03 -1.92
CA ALA A 25 13.26 10.21 -0.47
C ALA A 25 14.60 10.78 0.05
N ARG A 26 15.70 10.49 -0.63
CA ARG A 26 17.03 11.02 -0.27
C ARG A 26 17.30 12.43 -0.78
N LYS A 27 16.55 12.89 -1.77
CA LYS A 27 16.75 14.19 -2.42
C LYS A 27 15.67 15.21 -2.06
N ILE A 28 14.51 14.75 -1.66
CA ILE A 28 13.33 15.57 -1.42
C ILE A 28 12.93 15.41 0.04
N ASN A 29 12.40 16.47 0.64
CA ASN A 29 11.83 16.43 1.98
C ASN A 29 10.64 15.46 2.02
N SER A 30 10.55 14.64 3.07
CA SER A 30 9.49 13.62 3.23
C SER A 30 8.09 14.22 3.22
N TYR A 31 7.88 15.42 3.76
CA TYR A 31 6.60 16.12 3.65
C TYR A 31 6.22 16.40 2.19
N SER A 32 7.15 16.96 1.42
CA SER A 32 6.93 17.24 0.00
C SER A 32 6.72 15.97 -0.80
N LEU A 33 7.51 14.92 -0.53
CA LEU A 33 7.40 13.64 -1.22
C LEU A 33 6.04 12.98 -0.94
N THR A 34 5.61 12.95 0.32
CA THR A 34 4.30 12.43 0.72
C THR A 34 3.18 13.25 0.07
N PHE A 35 3.24 14.58 0.14
CA PHE A 35 2.23 15.46 -0.44
C PHE A 35 2.08 15.26 -1.95
N TRP A 36 3.17 15.32 -2.70
CA TRP A 36 3.13 15.17 -4.15
C TRP A 36 2.77 13.75 -4.57
N GLY A 37 3.24 12.73 -3.83
CA GLY A 37 2.86 11.34 -4.09
C GLY A 37 1.36 11.11 -3.92
N LEU A 38 0.77 11.63 -2.85
CA LEU A 38 -0.67 11.54 -2.59
C LEU A 38 -1.47 12.35 -3.61
N LEU A 39 -1.02 13.56 -3.96
CA LEU A 39 -1.71 14.41 -4.93
C LEU A 39 -1.73 13.76 -6.32
N ILE A 40 -0.60 13.25 -6.80
CA ILE A 40 -0.50 12.57 -8.09
C ILE A 40 -1.33 11.28 -8.06
N GLY A 41 -1.22 10.50 -6.98
CA GLY A 41 -2.03 9.29 -6.80
C GLY A 41 -3.53 9.58 -6.83
N ALA A 42 -3.97 10.62 -6.13
CA ALA A 42 -5.37 11.06 -6.15
C ALA A 42 -5.81 11.52 -7.55
N ALA A 43 -4.97 12.29 -8.24
CA ALA A 43 -5.26 12.73 -9.61
C ALA A 43 -5.43 11.55 -10.57
N ILE A 44 -4.51 10.57 -10.53
CA ILE A 44 -4.60 9.36 -11.35
C ILE A 44 -5.85 8.56 -10.99
N SER A 45 -6.11 8.35 -9.70
CA SER A 45 -7.28 7.60 -9.24
C SER A 45 -8.60 8.28 -9.62
N SER A 46 -8.61 9.61 -9.76
CA SER A 46 -9.80 10.36 -10.17
C SER A 46 -10.27 10.00 -11.59
N PHE A 47 -9.37 9.53 -12.47
CA PHE A 47 -9.77 9.02 -13.79
C PHE A 47 -10.64 7.75 -13.71
N TYR A 48 -10.57 7.01 -12.60
CA TYR A 48 -11.40 5.84 -12.37
C TYR A 48 -12.80 6.18 -11.82
N LEU A 49 -12.98 7.38 -11.27
CA LEU A 49 -14.25 7.82 -10.65
C LEU A 49 -15.49 7.63 -11.54
N PRO A 50 -15.48 7.95 -12.85
CA PRO A 50 -16.65 7.75 -13.70
C PRO A 50 -17.12 6.29 -13.78
N PHE A 51 -16.19 5.35 -13.66
CA PHE A 51 -16.49 3.91 -13.70
C PHE A 51 -16.96 3.38 -12.33
N ALA A 52 -16.63 4.07 -11.25
CA ALA A 52 -16.97 3.69 -9.88
C ALA A 52 -18.23 4.39 -9.35
N ILE A 53 -18.81 5.34 -10.09
CA ILE A 53 -19.91 6.19 -9.63
C ILE A 53 -21.13 5.38 -9.16
N SER A 54 -21.44 4.27 -9.83
CA SER A 54 -22.54 3.39 -9.44
C SER A 54 -22.34 2.71 -8.08
N SER A 55 -21.09 2.56 -7.65
CA SER A 55 -20.72 1.94 -6.37
C SER A 55 -20.78 2.93 -5.21
N ILE A 56 -20.83 4.24 -5.49
CA ILE A 56 -20.86 5.30 -4.47
C ILE A 56 -22.17 5.30 -3.69
N SER A 57 -23.28 4.85 -4.28
CA SER A 57 -24.59 4.75 -3.62
C SER A 57 -24.60 3.84 -2.38
N GLY A 58 -23.64 2.92 -2.27
CA GLY A 58 -23.46 2.06 -1.09
C GLY A 58 -22.61 2.67 0.03
N PHE A 59 -22.11 3.90 -0.14
CA PHE A 59 -21.25 4.53 0.87
C PHE A 59 -22.07 4.99 2.07
N THR A 60 -21.79 4.39 3.22
CA THR A 60 -22.36 4.81 4.51
C THR A 60 -21.38 5.73 5.24
N LEU A 61 -21.92 6.53 6.19
CA LEU A 61 -21.08 7.37 7.06
C LEU A 61 -20.03 6.53 7.80
N GLY A 62 -20.36 5.34 8.25
CA GLY A 62 -19.43 4.43 8.92
C GLY A 62 -18.27 4.02 8.02
N LEU A 63 -18.53 3.70 6.76
CA LEU A 63 -17.51 3.40 5.77
C LEU A 63 -16.62 4.62 5.48
N LEU A 64 -17.20 5.81 5.43
CA LEU A 64 -16.44 7.04 5.25
C LEU A 64 -15.48 7.28 6.42
N LEU A 65 -15.96 7.18 7.66
CA LEU A 65 -15.14 7.35 8.85
C LEU A 65 -14.02 6.31 8.94
N LEU A 66 -14.33 5.06 8.62
CA LEU A 66 -13.32 3.99 8.56
C LEU A 66 -12.23 4.31 7.51
N ASN A 67 -12.64 4.74 6.31
CA ASN A 67 -11.68 5.11 5.27
C ASN A 67 -10.81 6.33 5.65
N LEU A 68 -11.38 7.31 6.34
CA LEU A 68 -10.61 8.45 6.86
C LEU A 68 -9.58 7.98 7.90
N LEU A 69 -9.96 7.10 8.81
CA LEU A 69 -9.04 6.51 9.79
C LEU A 69 -7.90 5.76 9.11
N LEU A 70 -8.22 4.90 8.13
CA LEU A 70 -7.24 4.16 7.35
C LEU A 70 -6.31 5.11 6.57
N ALA A 71 -6.84 6.18 6.00
CA ALA A 71 -6.03 7.20 5.30
C ALA A 71 -5.03 7.88 6.24
N LEU A 72 -5.42 8.19 7.47
CA LEU A 72 -4.51 8.77 8.47
C LEU A 72 -3.37 7.80 8.81
N PHE A 73 -3.66 6.53 9.06
CA PHE A 73 -2.63 5.51 9.28
C PHE A 73 -1.72 5.34 8.08
N PHE A 74 -2.30 5.34 6.87
CA PHE A 74 -1.55 5.21 5.63
C PHE A 74 -0.59 6.39 5.41
N ILE A 75 -1.05 7.63 5.60
CA ILE A 75 -0.23 8.83 5.47
C ILE A 75 0.91 8.81 6.51
N GLY A 76 0.59 8.50 7.76
CA GLY A 76 1.58 8.38 8.82
C GLY A 76 2.62 7.30 8.53
N GLY A 77 2.18 6.13 8.06
CA GLY A 77 3.05 5.01 7.67
C GLY A 77 4.00 5.37 6.52
N ILE A 78 3.49 6.00 5.46
CA ILE A 78 4.31 6.46 4.34
C ILE A 78 5.34 7.50 4.79
N PHE A 79 4.95 8.44 5.62
CA PHE A 79 5.85 9.46 6.12
C PHE A 79 7.02 8.84 6.91
N VAL A 80 6.73 7.95 7.85
CA VAL A 80 7.74 7.24 8.64
C VAL A 80 8.63 6.37 7.74
N TYR A 81 8.05 5.72 6.74
CA TYR A 81 8.80 4.94 5.77
C TYR A 81 9.81 5.79 4.98
N TYR A 82 9.41 6.97 4.52
CA TYR A 82 10.33 7.88 3.84
C TYR A 82 11.44 8.42 4.75
N GLU A 83 11.15 8.67 6.02
CA GLU A 83 12.19 9.02 6.99
C GLU A 83 13.17 7.87 7.20
N ALA A 84 12.69 6.64 7.33
CA ALA A 84 13.53 5.46 7.47
C ALA A 84 14.46 5.25 6.26
N LEU A 85 13.99 5.51 5.03
CA LEU A 85 14.81 5.41 3.80
C LEU A 85 15.97 6.41 3.76
N LYS A 86 15.91 7.50 4.54
CA LYS A 86 17.00 8.47 4.64
C LYS A 86 18.10 8.05 5.60
N ILE A 87 17.73 7.39 6.68
CA ILE A 87 18.60 7.11 7.82
C ILE A 87 19.39 5.82 7.59
N GLU A 88 18.71 4.78 7.08
CA GLU A 88 19.23 3.42 7.05
C GLU A 88 19.58 2.90 5.65
N ASN A 89 20.24 1.75 5.65
CA ASN A 89 20.54 1.02 4.43
C ASN A 89 19.23 0.58 3.75
N ARG A 90 19.09 0.90 2.47
CA ARG A 90 17.91 0.62 1.63
C ARG A 90 17.41 -0.81 1.74
N SER A 91 18.36 -1.76 1.76
CA SER A 91 18.06 -3.18 1.81
C SER A 91 17.30 -3.52 3.09
N LEU A 92 17.75 -3.03 4.24
CA LEU A 92 17.13 -3.31 5.52
C LEU A 92 15.73 -2.69 5.63
N THR A 93 15.60 -1.40 5.32
CA THR A 93 14.31 -0.69 5.35
C THR A 93 13.30 -1.32 4.39
N GLY A 94 13.73 -1.64 3.17
CA GLY A 94 12.89 -2.30 2.19
C GLY A 94 12.43 -3.68 2.62
N THR A 95 13.33 -4.50 3.19
CA THR A 95 13.00 -5.84 3.67
C THR A 95 12.00 -5.78 4.83
N ILE A 96 12.19 -4.89 5.79
CA ILE A 96 11.24 -4.71 6.90
C ILE A 96 9.88 -4.24 6.39
N ALA A 97 9.85 -3.27 5.48
CA ALA A 97 8.60 -2.79 4.89
C ALA A 97 7.87 -3.89 4.11
N GLN A 98 8.60 -4.78 3.44
CA GLN A 98 8.01 -5.91 2.71
C GLN A 98 7.46 -7.03 3.63
N ALA A 99 7.67 -6.96 4.93
CA ALA A 99 7.08 -7.91 5.89
C ALA A 99 5.57 -7.66 6.14
N PHE A 100 5.00 -6.52 5.68
CA PHE A 100 3.58 -6.21 5.90
C PHE A 100 2.60 -7.30 5.39
N PRO A 101 2.83 -8.04 4.29
CA PRO A 101 1.92 -9.10 3.89
C PRO A 101 1.80 -10.21 4.92
N ALA A 102 2.87 -10.53 5.66
CA ALA A 102 2.82 -11.52 6.74
C ALA A 102 1.87 -11.06 7.85
N PHE A 103 1.92 -9.79 8.25
CA PHE A 103 0.97 -9.22 9.21
C PHE A 103 -0.46 -9.24 8.68
N THR A 104 -0.67 -8.93 7.40
CA THR A 104 -1.99 -9.00 6.76
C THR A 104 -2.58 -10.39 6.86
N VAL A 105 -1.80 -11.42 6.56
CA VAL A 105 -2.23 -12.82 6.65
C VAL A 105 -2.58 -13.21 8.10
N ILE A 106 -1.74 -12.83 9.07
CA ILE A 106 -2.03 -13.09 10.50
C ILE A 106 -3.35 -12.44 10.90
N LEU A 107 -3.56 -11.18 10.51
CA LEU A 107 -4.81 -10.46 10.82
C LEU A 107 -6.02 -11.10 10.13
N SER A 108 -5.88 -11.54 8.87
CA SER A 108 -6.96 -12.24 8.15
C SER A 108 -7.37 -13.54 8.84
N ILE A 109 -6.39 -14.33 9.32
CA ILE A 109 -6.68 -15.55 10.08
C ILE A 109 -7.40 -15.22 11.39
N LEU A 110 -6.89 -14.22 12.14
CA LEU A 110 -7.40 -13.90 13.47
C LEU A 110 -8.78 -13.23 13.45
N PHE A 111 -9.01 -12.30 12.52
CA PHE A 111 -10.22 -11.49 12.49
C PHE A 111 -11.26 -11.94 11.47
N LEU A 112 -10.84 -12.52 10.35
CA LEU A 112 -11.75 -12.98 9.31
C LEU A 112 -11.96 -14.50 9.34
N GLY A 113 -11.20 -15.23 10.16
CA GLY A 113 -11.30 -16.68 10.26
C GLY A 113 -10.87 -17.42 9.00
N GLU A 114 -10.05 -16.78 8.16
CA GLU A 114 -9.56 -17.40 6.94
C GLU A 114 -8.71 -18.62 7.22
N LYS A 115 -8.91 -19.69 6.43
CA LYS A 115 -8.13 -20.92 6.52
C LYS A 115 -7.17 -20.97 5.33
N LEU A 116 -5.88 -21.00 5.62
CA LEU A 116 -4.86 -21.19 4.61
C LEU A 116 -4.80 -22.67 4.19
N ASN A 117 -4.71 -22.91 2.90
CA ASN A 117 -4.33 -24.24 2.41
C ASN A 117 -2.78 -24.39 2.45
N THR A 118 -2.30 -25.64 2.31
CA THR A 118 -0.87 -25.96 2.41
C THR A 118 -0.02 -25.17 1.42
N ILE A 119 -0.51 -24.94 0.20
CA ILE A 119 0.19 -24.19 -0.85
C ILE A 119 0.31 -22.70 -0.48
N GLN A 120 -0.76 -22.13 0.07
CA GLN A 120 -0.76 -20.73 0.54
C GLN A 120 0.20 -20.54 1.72
N SER A 121 0.23 -21.51 2.65
CA SER A 121 1.15 -21.48 3.79
C SER A 121 2.62 -21.52 3.34
N LEU A 122 2.94 -22.34 2.34
CA LEU A 122 4.29 -22.42 1.78
C LEU A 122 4.69 -21.16 0.98
N ALA A 123 3.74 -20.43 0.43
CA ALA A 123 4.02 -19.20 -0.33
C ALA A 123 4.31 -17.97 0.56
N ILE A 124 4.08 -18.06 1.86
CA ILE A 124 4.26 -16.96 2.83
C ILE A 124 5.61 -17.06 3.54
N ILE A 125 6.22 -18.26 3.55
CA ILE A 125 7.54 -18.52 4.14
C ILE A 125 8.63 -18.21 3.12
#